data_64280b9048bb7c4dfe324caf6986053c
#
_entry.id   64280b9048bb7c4dfe324caf6986053c
#
_cell.length_a   1.000
_cell.length_b   1.000
_cell.length_c   1.000
_cell.angle_alpha   90.00
_cell.angle_beta   90.00
_cell.angle_gamma   90.00
#
_symmetry.space_group_name_H-M   'P 1'
#
loop_
_entity.id
_entity.type
_entity.pdbx_description
1 polymer ?
#
loop_
_entity_poly.entity_id
_entity_poly.type
_entity_poly.pdbx_seq_one_letter_code
_entity_poly.pdbx_strand_id
1 'polypeptide(L)'
;MPSKRSIELLDRITTALFGLTIIFSFCGLFLAPFGQSIQSNLLAVTGIFGLLNYFVGKQRDVGLKDRRILWGLLVYAAMIFVNRLIHGDQYGVMRGLFYVLVFALMMPRKPILLVLGYLAIVLGGMGLGILSIWQYQHGIARVEGFTNAILFSQAALTLAILNWFVFQQRQLPGWLRGGSLFGLMAALFALYLSQSRGVWLAFGVILAYVICYKAYFKPWKYIAVAILCIATTGAIYHTNQLVQVRIAEAVSDLQSAEKGSYESSWGLRVIAWQSAWLGFLDSPVVGVGTDGFDALKISQVRNELVPASILNPVLTHSHNQYMQNLVVRGSIGFIALVIFLGLPLYLAANNISRISAGVLVPLAFAINSLSDVPFEHQGVLYLYTLSLVFIWFAHESKKDTRTS
;
A
#
# COMPACT_ATOMS: atom_id res chain seq x y z
N MET A 1 38.10 21.30 -6.19
CA MET A 1 36.66 21.42 -6.44
C MET A 1 36.32 20.61 -7.70
N PRO A 2 35.19 19.89 -7.78
CA PRO A 2 34.82 19.16 -8.99
C PRO A 2 34.64 20.13 -10.17
N SER A 3 34.97 19.66 -11.38
CA SER A 3 34.77 20.47 -12.59
C SER A 3 33.28 20.68 -12.86
N LYS A 4 32.91 21.75 -13.58
CA LYS A 4 31.51 22.02 -13.98
C LYS A 4 30.91 20.83 -14.73
N ARG A 5 31.68 20.18 -15.60
CA ARG A 5 31.29 18.98 -16.35
C ARG A 5 30.99 17.79 -15.43
N SER A 6 31.78 17.60 -14.36
CA SER A 6 31.57 16.54 -13.38
C SER A 6 30.27 16.76 -12.55
N ILE A 7 29.94 18.01 -12.23
CA ILE A 7 28.70 18.37 -11.53
C ILE A 7 27.48 18.12 -12.42
N GLU A 8 27.53 18.52 -13.68
CA GLU A 8 26.44 18.27 -14.65
C GLU A 8 26.23 16.77 -14.88
N LEU A 9 27.31 15.99 -14.97
CA LEU A 9 27.22 14.54 -15.09
C LEU A 9 26.58 13.89 -13.86
N LEU A 10 26.99 14.31 -12.66
CA LEU A 10 26.41 13.84 -11.40
C LEU A 10 24.90 14.13 -11.33
N ASP A 11 24.47 15.33 -11.73
CA ASP A 11 23.07 15.71 -11.76
C ASP A 11 22.24 14.87 -12.74
N ARG A 12 22.78 14.58 -13.93
CA ARG A 12 22.14 13.69 -14.92
C ARG A 12 22.00 12.26 -14.40
N ILE A 13 23.08 11.70 -13.84
CA ILE A 13 23.07 10.34 -13.26
C ILE A 13 22.06 10.27 -12.13
N THR A 14 22.08 11.23 -11.20
CA THR A 14 21.13 11.30 -10.08
C THR A 14 19.70 11.36 -10.59
N THR A 15 19.40 12.21 -11.56
CA THR A 15 18.05 12.30 -12.15
C THR A 15 17.61 10.99 -12.79
N ALA A 16 18.50 10.31 -13.51
CA ALA A 16 18.22 9.02 -14.13
C ALA A 16 17.93 7.93 -13.08
N LEU A 17 18.69 7.90 -11.98
CA LEU A 17 18.45 6.95 -10.87
C LEU A 17 17.12 7.19 -10.18
N PHE A 18 16.75 8.47 -9.92
CA PHE A 18 15.42 8.79 -9.39
C PHE A 18 14.30 8.37 -10.35
N GLY A 19 14.49 8.63 -11.66
CA GLY A 19 13.55 8.19 -12.69
C GLY A 19 13.39 6.66 -12.72
N LEU A 20 14.49 5.92 -12.71
CA LEU A 20 14.50 4.46 -12.69
C LEU A 20 13.80 3.91 -11.43
N THR A 21 14.08 4.49 -10.26
CA THR A 21 13.44 4.11 -9.00
C THR A 21 11.93 4.33 -9.04
N ILE A 22 11.47 5.47 -9.59
CA ILE A 22 10.04 5.77 -9.76
C ILE A 22 9.40 4.78 -10.75
N ILE A 23 10.05 4.52 -11.89
CA ILE A 23 9.54 3.53 -12.87
C ILE A 23 9.40 2.18 -12.20
N PHE A 24 10.42 1.71 -11.51
CA PHE A 24 10.40 0.40 -10.88
C PHE A 24 9.35 0.33 -9.76
N SER A 25 9.13 1.41 -9.01
CA SER A 25 8.13 1.48 -7.94
C SER A 25 6.71 1.14 -8.42
N PHE A 26 6.34 1.60 -9.61
CA PHE A 26 4.97 1.44 -10.13
C PHE A 26 4.85 0.38 -11.22
N CYS A 27 5.92 0.09 -11.97
CA CYS A 27 5.91 -0.86 -13.07
C CYS A 27 6.69 -2.15 -12.78
N GLY A 28 7.72 -2.14 -11.90
CA GLY A 28 8.57 -3.31 -11.66
C GLY A 28 8.28 -4.06 -10.36
N LEU A 29 7.92 -3.34 -9.31
CA LEU A 29 7.88 -3.84 -7.92
C LEU A 29 7.05 -5.13 -7.74
N PHE A 30 5.90 -5.23 -8.41
CA PHE A 30 5.01 -6.41 -8.37
C PHE A 30 5.00 -7.22 -9.67
N LEU A 31 5.76 -6.79 -10.69
CA LEU A 31 5.87 -7.45 -11.99
C LEU A 31 7.21 -8.20 -12.17
N ALA A 32 8.11 -8.11 -11.20
CA ALA A 32 9.38 -8.80 -11.23
C ALA A 32 9.55 -9.74 -10.02
N PRO A 33 10.17 -10.91 -10.20
CA PRO A 33 10.60 -11.72 -9.08
C PRO A 33 11.58 -10.91 -8.21
N PHE A 34 11.51 -11.09 -6.89
CA PHE A 34 12.33 -10.34 -5.91
C PHE A 34 12.19 -8.82 -6.00
N GLY A 35 11.06 -8.29 -6.52
CA GLY A 35 10.84 -6.86 -6.74
C GLY A 35 11.09 -5.99 -5.51
N GLN A 36 10.72 -6.46 -4.30
CA GLN A 36 11.00 -5.72 -3.05
C GLN A 36 12.51 -5.54 -2.77
N SER A 37 13.34 -6.54 -3.09
CA SER A 37 14.79 -6.46 -2.89
C SER A 37 15.44 -5.53 -3.90
N ILE A 38 15.00 -5.60 -5.17
CA ILE A 38 15.44 -4.68 -6.24
C ILE A 38 15.07 -3.24 -5.87
N GLN A 39 13.82 -3.01 -5.43
CA GLN A 39 13.35 -1.68 -5.03
C GLN A 39 14.16 -1.13 -3.84
N SER A 40 14.46 -1.96 -2.84
CA SER A 40 15.28 -1.59 -1.70
C SER A 40 16.67 -1.13 -2.12
N ASN A 41 17.32 -1.87 -3.02
CA ASN A 41 18.64 -1.54 -3.54
C ASN A 41 18.61 -0.25 -4.40
N LEU A 42 17.60 -0.10 -5.25
CA LEU A 42 17.40 1.13 -6.03
C LEU A 42 17.23 2.35 -5.11
N LEU A 43 16.42 2.26 -4.07
CA LEU A 43 16.23 3.34 -3.10
C LEU A 43 17.55 3.69 -2.38
N ALA A 44 18.33 2.70 -1.97
CA ALA A 44 19.61 2.90 -1.29
C ALA A 44 20.62 3.64 -2.21
N VAL A 45 20.81 3.11 -3.42
CA VAL A 45 21.74 3.72 -4.42
C VAL A 45 21.26 5.12 -4.78
N THR A 46 19.98 5.30 -5.08
CA THR A 46 19.41 6.59 -5.44
C THR A 46 19.56 7.60 -4.30
N GLY A 47 19.34 7.16 -3.04
CA GLY A 47 19.53 8.00 -1.86
C GLY A 47 20.99 8.49 -1.72
N ILE A 48 21.97 7.60 -1.92
CA ILE A 48 23.41 7.96 -1.89
C ILE A 48 23.72 9.01 -2.96
N PHE A 49 23.30 8.77 -4.21
CA PHE A 49 23.52 9.73 -5.29
C PHE A 49 22.77 11.05 -5.07
N GLY A 50 21.58 11.00 -4.47
CA GLY A 50 20.84 12.20 -4.07
C GLY A 50 21.61 13.04 -3.05
N LEU A 51 22.15 12.42 -2.01
CA LEU A 51 22.99 13.09 -1.01
C LEU A 51 24.28 13.65 -1.63
N LEU A 52 24.96 12.88 -2.47
CA LEU A 52 26.16 13.35 -3.19
C LEU A 52 25.84 14.56 -4.08
N ASN A 53 24.74 14.52 -4.83
CA ASN A 53 24.33 15.65 -5.68
C ASN A 53 23.94 16.88 -4.86
N TYR A 54 23.33 16.68 -3.68
CA TYR A 54 22.99 17.76 -2.78
C TYR A 54 24.23 18.46 -2.20
N PHE A 55 25.21 17.69 -1.69
CA PHE A 55 26.39 18.26 -1.01
C PHE A 55 27.50 18.65 -1.99
N VAL A 56 27.80 17.80 -2.99
CA VAL A 56 28.91 17.99 -3.95
C VAL A 56 28.44 18.71 -5.21
N GLY A 57 27.28 18.30 -5.77
CA GLY A 57 26.67 18.89 -6.94
C GLY A 57 26.01 20.24 -6.69
N LYS A 58 25.81 20.62 -5.40
CA LYS A 58 25.13 21.84 -4.95
C LYS A 58 23.70 22.00 -5.47
N GLN A 59 23.05 20.89 -5.86
CA GLN A 59 21.65 20.89 -6.23
C GLN A 59 20.79 21.07 -4.97
N ARG A 60 20.17 22.24 -4.83
CA ARG A 60 19.37 22.61 -3.64
C ARG A 60 17.87 22.53 -3.87
N ASP A 61 17.42 22.49 -5.12
CA ASP A 61 16.00 22.34 -5.46
C ASP A 61 15.62 20.84 -5.44
N VAL A 62 15.48 20.31 -4.23
CA VAL A 62 15.19 18.90 -3.96
C VAL A 62 14.09 18.73 -2.93
N GLY A 63 13.47 17.58 -2.95
CA GLY A 63 12.47 17.12 -1.99
C GLY A 63 11.11 17.79 -2.14
N LEU A 64 10.21 17.41 -1.27
CA LEU A 64 8.89 18.02 -1.17
C LEU A 64 9.00 19.38 -0.45
N LYS A 65 8.26 20.39 -0.93
CA LYS A 65 8.14 21.70 -0.26
C LYS A 65 7.38 21.54 1.06
N ASP A 66 6.25 20.84 1.02
CA ASP A 66 5.48 20.51 2.22
C ASP A 66 5.93 19.15 2.78
N ARG A 67 6.82 19.22 3.77
CA ARG A 67 7.41 18.03 4.41
C ARG A 67 6.51 17.40 5.47
N ARG A 68 5.34 17.97 5.74
CA ARG A 68 4.44 17.43 6.80
C ARG A 68 4.05 15.98 6.56
N ILE A 69 3.87 15.58 5.29
CA ILE A 69 3.57 14.18 4.95
C ILE A 69 4.66 13.20 5.40
N LEU A 70 5.92 13.65 5.42
CA LEU A 70 7.06 12.81 5.81
C LEU A 70 7.09 12.54 7.32
N TRP A 71 6.40 13.34 8.14
CA TRP A 71 6.32 13.09 9.57
C TRP A 71 5.61 11.78 9.89
N GLY A 72 4.57 11.38 9.14
CA GLY A 72 3.92 10.09 9.31
C GLY A 72 4.89 8.92 9.09
N LEU A 73 5.71 9.01 8.04
CA LEU A 73 6.74 8.02 7.75
C LEU A 73 7.83 8.00 8.82
N LEU A 74 8.28 9.17 9.24
CA LEU A 74 9.35 9.30 10.25
C LEU A 74 8.92 8.76 11.62
N VAL A 75 7.71 9.12 12.08
CA VAL A 75 7.18 8.65 13.36
C VAL A 75 7.07 7.12 13.38
N TYR A 76 6.55 6.52 12.29
CA TYR A 76 6.43 5.07 12.21
C TYR A 76 7.80 4.38 12.10
N ALA A 77 8.73 4.92 11.31
CA ALA A 77 10.10 4.41 11.21
C ALA A 77 10.86 4.50 12.54
N ALA A 78 10.76 5.65 13.24
CA ALA A 78 11.40 5.86 14.55
C ALA A 78 10.85 4.91 15.62
N MET A 79 9.52 4.70 15.60
CA MET A 79 8.87 3.77 16.51
C MET A 79 9.37 2.32 16.31
N ILE A 80 9.43 1.82 15.05
CA ILE A 80 9.97 0.50 14.76
C ILE A 80 11.46 0.41 15.15
N PHE A 81 12.23 1.48 14.93
CA PHE A 81 13.63 1.55 15.34
C PHE A 81 13.80 1.39 16.87
N VAL A 82 13.01 2.16 17.64
CA VAL A 82 13.04 2.07 19.11
C VAL A 82 12.62 0.69 19.60
N ASN A 83 11.51 0.17 19.05
CA ASN A 83 11.02 -1.18 19.40
C ASN A 83 12.05 -2.27 19.10
N ARG A 84 12.78 -2.12 17.97
CA ARG A 84 13.87 -3.03 17.61
C ARG A 84 15.01 -3.03 18.63
N LEU A 85 15.32 -1.89 19.23
CA LEU A 85 16.36 -1.79 20.28
C LEU A 85 15.92 -2.46 21.59
N ILE A 86 14.62 -2.53 21.85
CA ILE A 86 14.06 -3.07 23.11
C ILE A 86 13.80 -4.58 22.98
N HIS A 87 13.10 -5.01 21.94
CA HIS A 87 12.55 -6.38 21.81
C HIS A 87 12.95 -7.11 20.52
N GLY A 88 13.65 -6.44 19.59
CA GLY A 88 13.75 -6.88 18.21
C GLY A 88 12.47 -6.54 17.43
N ASP A 89 12.63 -6.01 16.21
CA ASP A 89 11.53 -5.72 15.28
C ASP A 89 12.03 -5.84 13.83
N GLN A 90 11.15 -5.76 12.86
CA GLN A 90 11.43 -6.01 11.46
C GLN A 90 12.43 -5.00 10.86
N TYR A 91 13.69 -5.40 10.76
CA TYR A 91 14.77 -4.59 10.18
C TYR A 91 14.47 -4.12 8.76
N GLY A 92 13.88 -5.00 7.93
CA GLY A 92 13.59 -4.69 6.53
C GLY A 92 12.57 -3.56 6.36
N VAL A 93 11.52 -3.55 7.19
CA VAL A 93 10.46 -2.52 7.20
C VAL A 93 11.05 -1.17 7.65
N MET A 94 11.77 -1.16 8.76
CA MET A 94 12.45 0.03 9.30
C MET A 94 13.40 0.64 8.26
N ARG A 95 14.32 -0.17 7.74
CA ARG A 95 15.28 0.25 6.71
C ARG A 95 14.58 0.82 5.48
N GLY A 96 13.51 0.16 5.04
CA GLY A 96 12.73 0.60 3.89
C GLY A 96 12.12 1.98 4.08
N LEU A 97 11.56 2.26 5.25
CA LEU A 97 11.02 3.59 5.57
C LEU A 97 12.10 4.68 5.57
N PHE A 98 13.28 4.42 6.14
CA PHE A 98 14.39 5.37 6.10
C PHE A 98 14.88 5.62 4.66
N TYR A 99 14.94 4.59 3.83
CA TYR A 99 15.31 4.76 2.41
C TYR A 99 14.28 5.63 1.67
N VAL A 100 13.00 5.43 1.88
CA VAL A 100 11.95 6.27 1.30
C VAL A 100 12.02 7.71 1.81
N LEU A 101 12.32 7.92 3.11
CA LEU A 101 12.52 9.26 3.66
C LEU A 101 13.68 10.00 2.97
N VAL A 102 14.84 9.33 2.83
CA VAL A 102 16.00 9.92 2.13
C VAL A 102 15.65 10.17 0.67
N PHE A 103 15.00 9.24 -0.01
CA PHE A 103 14.53 9.41 -1.38
C PHE A 103 13.62 10.64 -1.50
N ALA A 104 12.60 10.76 -0.66
CA ALA A 104 11.65 11.88 -0.70
C ALA A 104 12.29 13.23 -0.39
N LEU A 105 13.31 13.28 0.48
CA LEU A 105 14.04 14.49 0.83
C LEU A 105 15.04 14.93 -0.25
N MET A 106 15.62 13.96 -0.99
CA MET A 106 16.68 14.22 -1.98
C MET A 106 16.19 14.20 -3.43
N MET A 107 14.90 13.92 -3.69
CA MET A 107 14.34 13.83 -5.04
C MET A 107 14.43 15.16 -5.77
N PRO A 108 15.10 15.24 -6.96
CA PRO A 108 15.18 16.47 -7.73
C PRO A 108 13.80 16.93 -8.22
N ARG A 109 13.53 18.24 -8.13
CA ARG A 109 12.24 18.81 -8.56
C ARG A 109 12.20 19.02 -10.08
N LYS A 110 12.35 17.93 -10.84
CA LYS A 110 12.40 17.95 -12.32
C LYS A 110 11.11 17.43 -12.93
N PRO A 111 10.50 18.14 -13.91
CA PRO A 111 9.25 17.70 -14.56
C PRO A 111 9.33 16.31 -15.20
N ILE A 112 10.50 15.89 -15.66
CA ILE A 112 10.70 14.58 -16.29
C ILE A 112 10.34 13.44 -15.32
N LEU A 113 10.60 13.59 -14.01
CA LEU A 113 10.27 12.56 -13.02
C LEU A 113 8.74 12.37 -12.87
N LEU A 114 7.95 13.42 -13.08
CA LEU A 114 6.49 13.31 -13.12
C LEU A 114 6.02 12.54 -14.35
N VAL A 115 6.60 12.86 -15.52
CA VAL A 115 6.23 12.17 -16.76
C VAL A 115 6.55 10.68 -16.65
N LEU A 116 7.74 10.33 -16.18
CA LEU A 116 8.16 8.95 -15.96
C LEU A 116 7.24 8.23 -14.96
N GLY A 117 6.84 8.89 -13.88
CA GLY A 117 5.93 8.33 -12.90
C GLY A 117 4.51 8.09 -13.44
N TYR A 118 3.97 9.02 -14.21
CA TYR A 118 2.68 8.83 -14.87
C TYR A 118 2.71 7.65 -15.87
N LEU A 119 3.76 7.55 -16.67
CA LEU A 119 3.96 6.44 -17.60
C LEU A 119 4.08 5.10 -16.84
N ALA A 120 4.89 5.08 -15.78
CA ALA A 120 5.09 3.89 -14.97
C ALA A 120 3.80 3.39 -14.30
N ILE A 121 2.96 4.30 -13.81
CA ILE A 121 1.63 3.96 -13.24
C ILE A 121 0.75 3.29 -14.30
N VAL A 122 0.70 3.86 -15.51
CA VAL A 122 -0.10 3.30 -16.60
C VAL A 122 0.40 1.92 -16.99
N LEU A 123 1.70 1.79 -17.24
CA LEU A 123 2.33 0.51 -17.61
C LEU A 123 2.23 -0.52 -16.47
N GLY A 124 2.34 -0.10 -15.23
CA GLY A 124 2.19 -0.97 -14.06
C GLY A 124 0.79 -1.57 -13.96
N GLY A 125 -0.26 -0.74 -14.12
CA GLY A 125 -1.64 -1.22 -14.14
C GLY A 125 -1.90 -2.21 -15.29
N MET A 126 -1.44 -1.90 -16.51
CA MET A 126 -1.53 -2.80 -17.66
C MET A 126 -0.75 -4.10 -17.42
N GLY A 127 0.48 -4.00 -16.88
CA GLY A 127 1.34 -5.15 -16.59
C GLY A 127 0.71 -6.11 -15.59
N LEU A 128 0.07 -5.62 -14.52
CA LEU A 128 -0.65 -6.49 -13.57
C LEU A 128 -1.79 -7.23 -14.27
N GLY A 129 -2.55 -6.58 -15.14
CA GLY A 129 -3.60 -7.25 -15.92
C GLY A 129 -3.05 -8.33 -16.84
N ILE A 130 -1.97 -8.04 -17.58
CA ILE A 130 -1.32 -9.01 -18.48
C ILE A 130 -0.79 -10.20 -17.68
N LEU A 131 -0.07 -9.96 -16.56
CA LEU A 131 0.43 -11.01 -15.71
C LEU A 131 -0.70 -11.88 -15.14
N SER A 132 -1.82 -11.26 -14.77
CA SER A 132 -2.99 -11.97 -14.25
C SER A 132 -3.62 -12.88 -15.28
N ILE A 133 -3.77 -12.41 -16.52
CA ILE A 133 -4.28 -13.22 -17.62
C ILE A 133 -3.34 -14.40 -17.88
N TRP A 134 -2.04 -14.13 -17.93
CA TRP A 134 -1.03 -15.16 -18.16
C TRP A 134 -1.07 -16.24 -17.07
N GLN A 135 -1.07 -15.86 -15.79
CA GLN A 135 -1.14 -16.82 -14.68
C GLN A 135 -2.43 -17.63 -14.70
N TYR A 136 -3.57 -16.98 -14.95
CA TYR A 136 -4.86 -17.66 -15.01
C TYR A 136 -4.90 -18.70 -16.14
N GLN A 137 -4.40 -18.37 -17.32
CA GLN A 137 -4.30 -19.30 -18.47
C GLN A 137 -3.35 -20.47 -18.21
N HIS A 138 -2.35 -20.31 -17.32
CA HIS A 138 -1.43 -21.39 -16.91
C HIS A 138 -1.93 -22.17 -15.69
N GLY A 139 -3.21 -22.06 -15.34
CA GLY A 139 -3.84 -22.90 -14.32
C GLY A 139 -3.71 -22.36 -12.87
N ILE A 140 -3.19 -21.14 -12.68
CA ILE A 140 -3.18 -20.50 -11.36
C ILE A 140 -4.55 -19.87 -11.13
N ALA A 141 -5.46 -20.63 -10.53
CA ALA A 141 -6.84 -20.22 -10.32
C ALA A 141 -6.99 -18.95 -9.49
N ARG A 142 -6.08 -18.74 -8.52
CA ARG A 142 -5.99 -17.56 -7.68
C ARG A 142 -4.68 -16.84 -7.98
N VAL A 143 -4.77 -15.80 -8.79
CA VAL A 143 -3.60 -15.05 -9.28
C VAL A 143 -2.89 -14.35 -8.12
N GLU A 144 -1.57 -14.47 -8.07
CA GLU A 144 -0.72 -13.98 -6.97
C GLU A 144 0.52 -13.19 -7.42
N GLY A 145 0.76 -13.10 -8.72
CA GLY A 145 1.97 -12.48 -9.26
C GLY A 145 3.24 -13.21 -8.82
N PHE A 146 4.22 -12.44 -8.36
CA PHE A 146 5.47 -12.95 -7.77
C PHE A 146 5.48 -12.81 -6.24
N THR A 147 4.29 -12.74 -5.60
CA THR A 147 4.13 -12.59 -4.15
C THR A 147 3.10 -13.58 -3.62
N ASN A 148 2.06 -13.10 -2.97
CA ASN A 148 0.85 -13.84 -2.67
C ASN A 148 -0.38 -13.06 -3.16
N ALA A 149 -1.51 -13.74 -3.28
CA ALA A 149 -2.72 -13.16 -3.84
C ALA A 149 -3.24 -11.93 -3.09
N ILE A 150 -3.01 -11.83 -1.76
CA ILE A 150 -3.45 -10.68 -0.96
C ILE A 150 -2.58 -9.46 -1.26
N LEU A 151 -1.26 -9.60 -1.22
CA LEU A 151 -0.33 -8.49 -1.49
C LEU A 151 -0.44 -8.02 -2.95
N PHE A 152 -0.60 -8.96 -3.88
CA PHE A 152 -0.84 -8.68 -5.29
C PHE A 152 -2.12 -7.88 -5.49
N SER A 153 -3.21 -8.25 -4.81
CA SER A 153 -4.49 -7.54 -4.90
C SER A 153 -4.43 -6.14 -4.29
N GLN A 154 -3.68 -5.95 -3.20
CA GLN A 154 -3.43 -4.62 -2.62
C GLN A 154 -2.66 -3.72 -3.59
N ALA A 155 -1.68 -4.28 -4.31
CA ALA A 155 -0.97 -3.57 -5.37
C ALA A 155 -1.90 -3.23 -6.54
N ALA A 156 -2.75 -4.15 -6.96
CA ALA A 156 -3.73 -3.94 -8.02
C ALA A 156 -4.72 -2.81 -7.69
N LEU A 157 -5.28 -2.81 -6.47
CA LEU A 157 -6.16 -1.73 -6.01
C LEU A 157 -5.43 -0.38 -5.96
N THR A 158 -4.19 -0.36 -5.47
CA THR A 158 -3.39 0.87 -5.41
C THR A 158 -3.10 1.42 -6.79
N LEU A 159 -2.67 0.57 -7.75
CA LEU A 159 -2.43 0.98 -9.13
C LEU A 159 -3.72 1.37 -9.85
N ALA A 160 -4.87 0.78 -9.53
CA ALA A 160 -6.17 1.24 -10.02
C ALA A 160 -6.47 2.68 -9.57
N ILE A 161 -6.29 2.99 -8.28
CA ILE A 161 -6.47 4.34 -7.73
C ILE A 161 -5.48 5.33 -8.38
N LEU A 162 -4.22 4.93 -8.58
CA LEU A 162 -3.21 5.78 -9.22
C LEU A 162 -3.49 5.98 -10.71
N ASN A 163 -3.99 4.99 -11.44
CA ASN A 163 -4.41 5.15 -12.84
C ASN A 163 -5.61 6.10 -12.94
N TRP A 164 -6.57 6.03 -12.01
CA TRP A 164 -7.63 7.03 -11.92
C TRP A 164 -7.08 8.43 -11.62
N PHE A 165 -6.07 8.56 -10.76
CA PHE A 165 -5.38 9.83 -10.52
C PHE A 165 -4.71 10.36 -11.79
N VAL A 166 -4.03 9.55 -12.60
CA VAL A 166 -3.43 9.94 -13.89
C VAL A 166 -4.52 10.41 -14.86
N PHE A 167 -5.63 9.69 -14.97
CA PHE A 167 -6.76 10.09 -15.83
C PHE A 167 -7.29 11.49 -15.51
N GLN A 168 -7.30 11.87 -14.24
CA GLN A 168 -7.76 13.20 -13.80
C GLN A 168 -6.81 14.35 -14.13
N GLN A 169 -5.57 14.07 -14.56
CA GLN A 169 -4.57 15.10 -14.87
C GLN A 169 -4.82 15.70 -16.26
N ARG A 170 -5.64 16.76 -16.33
CA ARG A 170 -6.09 17.38 -17.59
C ARG A 170 -4.96 17.95 -18.45
N GLN A 171 -3.80 18.28 -17.86
CA GLN A 171 -2.61 18.77 -18.55
C GLN A 171 -1.86 17.66 -19.30
N LEU A 172 -2.14 16.39 -19.05
CA LEU A 172 -1.52 15.27 -19.75
C LEU A 172 -2.15 15.06 -21.14
N PRO A 173 -1.37 14.58 -22.12
CA PRO A 173 -1.86 14.30 -23.47
C PRO A 173 -2.96 13.23 -23.44
N GLY A 174 -3.90 13.30 -24.39
CA GLY A 174 -5.08 12.44 -24.45
C GLY A 174 -4.76 10.96 -24.48
N TRP A 175 -3.69 10.56 -25.20
CA TRP A 175 -3.26 9.16 -25.27
C TRP A 175 -2.83 8.59 -23.91
N LEU A 176 -2.14 9.39 -23.07
CA LEU A 176 -1.70 8.95 -21.74
C LEU A 176 -2.91 8.83 -20.79
N ARG A 177 -3.85 9.77 -20.89
CA ARG A 177 -5.11 9.70 -20.13
C ARG A 177 -5.98 8.54 -20.60
N GLY A 178 -6.07 8.28 -21.91
CA GLY A 178 -6.75 7.10 -22.46
C GLY A 178 -6.07 5.80 -21.98
N GLY A 179 -4.75 5.74 -22.08
CA GLY A 179 -3.95 4.61 -21.57
C GLY A 179 -4.18 4.34 -20.08
N SER A 180 -4.34 5.39 -19.27
CA SER A 180 -4.62 5.20 -17.84
C SER A 180 -6.00 4.58 -17.55
N LEU A 181 -7.00 4.75 -18.41
CA LEU A 181 -8.25 4.00 -18.29
C LEU A 181 -8.05 2.51 -18.57
N PHE A 182 -7.23 2.16 -19.56
CA PHE A 182 -6.86 0.75 -19.77
C PHE A 182 -6.07 0.20 -18.58
N GLY A 183 -5.11 0.95 -18.04
CA GLY A 183 -4.37 0.56 -16.83
C GLY A 183 -5.28 0.38 -15.62
N LEU A 184 -6.29 1.24 -15.44
CA LEU A 184 -7.31 1.11 -14.41
C LEU A 184 -8.10 -0.20 -14.57
N MET A 185 -8.64 -0.44 -15.75
CA MET A 185 -9.44 -1.65 -16.03
C MET A 185 -8.60 -2.92 -15.88
N ALA A 186 -7.37 -2.91 -16.37
CA ALA A 186 -6.44 -4.03 -16.24
C ALA A 186 -6.08 -4.33 -14.78
N ALA A 187 -5.83 -3.29 -13.96
CA ALA A 187 -5.58 -3.44 -12.53
C ALA A 187 -6.82 -3.96 -11.77
N LEU A 188 -8.02 -3.46 -12.10
CA LEU A 188 -9.27 -3.99 -11.52
C LEU A 188 -9.53 -5.45 -11.92
N PHE A 189 -9.16 -5.82 -13.13
CA PHE A 189 -9.26 -7.21 -13.60
C PHE A 189 -8.26 -8.12 -12.84
N ALA A 190 -7.02 -7.63 -12.60
CA ALA A 190 -6.05 -8.30 -11.75
C ALA A 190 -6.56 -8.49 -10.31
N LEU A 191 -7.17 -7.44 -9.74
CA LEU A 191 -7.84 -7.50 -8.44
C LEU A 191 -8.94 -8.57 -8.41
N TYR A 192 -9.76 -8.65 -9.45
CA TYR A 192 -10.81 -9.67 -9.57
C TYR A 192 -10.22 -11.09 -9.58
N LEU A 193 -9.22 -11.36 -10.42
CA LEU A 193 -8.60 -12.68 -10.55
C LEU A 193 -7.78 -13.11 -9.32
N SER A 194 -7.36 -12.15 -8.47
CA SER A 194 -6.68 -12.45 -7.20
C SER A 194 -7.59 -13.11 -6.16
N GLN A 195 -8.91 -12.96 -6.29
CA GLN A 195 -9.95 -13.52 -5.44
C GLN A 195 -9.77 -13.16 -3.94
N SER A 196 -9.21 -12.00 -3.66
CA SER A 196 -8.93 -11.53 -2.29
C SER A 196 -10.13 -10.78 -1.71
N ARG A 197 -10.98 -11.49 -0.96
CA ARG A 197 -12.25 -10.98 -0.39
C ARG A 197 -12.08 -9.67 0.40
N GLY A 198 -11.03 -9.57 1.21
CA GLY A 198 -10.76 -8.36 2.01
C GLY A 198 -10.46 -7.13 1.15
N VAL A 199 -9.72 -7.31 0.05
CA VAL A 199 -9.38 -6.19 -0.87
C VAL A 199 -10.57 -5.85 -1.78
N TRP A 200 -11.43 -6.83 -2.14
CA TRP A 200 -12.71 -6.54 -2.81
C TRP A 200 -13.61 -5.67 -1.93
N LEU A 201 -13.66 -5.97 -0.62
CA LEU A 201 -14.41 -5.15 0.35
C LEU A 201 -13.83 -3.73 0.41
N ALA A 202 -12.50 -3.59 0.48
CA ALA A 202 -11.84 -2.29 0.48
C ALA A 202 -12.19 -1.48 -0.79
N PHE A 203 -12.16 -2.12 -1.96
CA PHE A 203 -12.60 -1.49 -3.22
C PHE A 203 -14.06 -1.04 -3.16
N GLY A 204 -14.96 -1.90 -2.67
CA GLY A 204 -16.39 -1.57 -2.52
C GLY A 204 -16.63 -0.38 -1.60
N VAL A 205 -15.95 -0.33 -0.44
CA VAL A 205 -16.05 0.77 0.52
C VAL A 205 -15.52 2.08 -0.08
N ILE A 206 -14.38 2.04 -0.81
CA ILE A 206 -13.83 3.22 -1.50
C ILE A 206 -14.79 3.73 -2.57
N LEU A 207 -15.35 2.82 -3.37
CA LEU A 207 -16.31 3.18 -4.40
C LEU A 207 -17.56 3.82 -3.79
N ALA A 208 -18.10 3.21 -2.74
CA ALA A 208 -19.24 3.76 -1.98
C ALA A 208 -18.91 5.15 -1.41
N TYR A 209 -17.73 5.32 -0.80
CA TYR A 209 -17.28 6.61 -0.29
C TYR A 209 -17.26 7.70 -1.38
N VAL A 210 -16.67 7.39 -2.55
CA VAL A 210 -16.61 8.33 -3.68
C VAL A 210 -18.01 8.65 -4.22
N ILE A 211 -18.88 7.64 -4.34
CA ILE A 211 -20.28 7.83 -4.79
C ILE A 211 -21.04 8.71 -3.79
N CYS A 212 -21.01 8.40 -2.50
CA CYS A 212 -21.70 9.17 -1.46
C CYS A 212 -21.20 10.61 -1.40
N TYR A 213 -19.88 10.82 -1.45
CA TYR A 213 -19.31 12.18 -1.49
C TYR A 213 -19.78 12.98 -2.71
N LYS A 214 -19.83 12.37 -3.87
CA LYS A 214 -20.29 13.01 -5.11
C LYS A 214 -21.81 13.21 -5.13
N ALA A 215 -22.57 12.28 -4.55
CA ALA A 215 -24.01 12.36 -4.44
C ALA A 215 -24.46 13.57 -3.60
N TYR A 216 -23.69 13.96 -2.58
CA TYR A 216 -23.95 15.18 -1.79
C TYR A 216 -24.06 16.43 -2.67
N PHE A 217 -23.25 16.53 -3.76
CA PHE A 217 -23.28 17.70 -4.67
C PHE A 217 -24.19 17.52 -5.89
N LYS A 218 -24.40 16.26 -6.36
CA LYS A 218 -25.19 15.93 -7.57
C LYS A 218 -25.97 14.64 -7.34
N PRO A 219 -27.01 14.66 -6.48
CA PRO A 219 -27.67 13.45 -5.99
C PRO A 219 -28.19 12.55 -7.11
N TRP A 220 -29.00 13.07 -8.02
CA TRP A 220 -29.65 12.25 -9.07
C TRP A 220 -28.66 11.49 -9.95
N LYS A 221 -27.54 12.14 -10.34
CA LYS A 221 -26.52 11.49 -11.14
C LYS A 221 -25.85 10.33 -10.40
N TYR A 222 -25.49 10.52 -9.13
CA TYR A 222 -24.74 9.51 -8.37
C TYR A 222 -25.64 8.45 -7.74
N ILE A 223 -26.92 8.73 -7.54
CA ILE A 223 -27.93 7.71 -7.24
C ILE A 223 -28.06 6.76 -8.43
N ALA A 224 -28.17 7.28 -9.67
CA ALA A 224 -28.19 6.45 -10.86
C ALA A 224 -26.91 5.59 -11.00
N VAL A 225 -25.72 6.17 -10.71
CA VAL A 225 -24.46 5.41 -10.67
C VAL A 225 -24.50 4.33 -9.59
N ALA A 226 -25.01 4.64 -8.40
CA ALA A 226 -25.13 3.65 -7.31
C ALA A 226 -26.05 2.48 -7.71
N ILE A 227 -27.21 2.80 -8.29
CA ILE A 227 -28.16 1.78 -8.81
C ILE A 227 -27.49 0.91 -9.87
N LEU A 228 -26.76 1.52 -10.81
CA LEU A 228 -26.02 0.78 -11.83
C LEU A 228 -24.96 -0.13 -11.22
N CYS A 229 -24.20 0.35 -10.24
CA CYS A 229 -23.20 -0.47 -9.52
C CYS A 229 -23.86 -1.65 -8.80
N ILE A 230 -24.97 -1.43 -8.10
CA ILE A 230 -25.73 -2.49 -7.42
C ILE A 230 -26.27 -3.51 -8.42
N ALA A 231 -26.88 -3.05 -9.52
CA ALA A 231 -27.40 -3.91 -10.57
C ALA A 231 -26.29 -4.74 -11.23
N THR A 232 -25.14 -4.11 -11.53
CA THR A 232 -23.96 -4.79 -12.11
C THR A 232 -23.39 -5.82 -11.13
N THR A 233 -23.25 -5.49 -9.85
CA THR A 233 -22.78 -6.44 -8.83
C THR A 233 -23.75 -7.60 -8.66
N GLY A 234 -25.06 -7.34 -8.67
CA GLY A 234 -26.08 -8.38 -8.66
C GLY A 234 -26.03 -9.28 -9.89
N ALA A 235 -25.90 -8.70 -11.09
CA ALA A 235 -25.75 -9.47 -12.31
C ALA A 235 -24.48 -10.34 -12.30
N ILE A 236 -23.35 -9.80 -11.85
CA ILE A 236 -22.10 -10.56 -11.70
C ILE A 236 -22.30 -11.69 -10.70
N TYR A 237 -22.93 -11.44 -9.54
CA TYR A 237 -23.22 -12.49 -8.58
C TYR A 237 -24.05 -13.64 -9.18
N HIS A 238 -25.10 -13.33 -9.96
CA HIS A 238 -25.95 -14.36 -10.53
C HIS A 238 -25.32 -15.13 -11.69
N THR A 239 -24.40 -14.52 -12.43
CA THR A 239 -23.80 -15.11 -13.65
C THR A 239 -22.42 -15.70 -13.44
N ASN A 240 -21.72 -15.34 -12.34
CA ASN A 240 -20.32 -15.67 -12.14
C ASN A 240 -20.12 -16.66 -11.00
N GLN A 241 -19.85 -17.92 -11.33
CA GLN A 241 -19.66 -19.01 -10.36
C GLN A 241 -18.52 -18.74 -9.38
N LEU A 242 -17.42 -18.08 -9.81
CA LEU A 242 -16.30 -17.74 -8.92
C LEU A 242 -16.76 -16.82 -7.79
N VAL A 243 -17.56 -15.78 -8.10
CA VAL A 243 -18.07 -14.85 -7.11
C VAL A 243 -19.03 -15.54 -6.14
N GLN A 244 -19.91 -16.41 -6.66
CA GLN A 244 -20.84 -17.20 -5.83
C GLN A 244 -20.08 -18.09 -4.83
N VAL A 245 -19.07 -18.83 -5.31
CA VAL A 245 -18.23 -19.68 -4.46
C VAL A 245 -17.53 -18.87 -3.38
N ARG A 246 -16.95 -17.73 -3.74
CA ARG A 246 -16.23 -16.88 -2.76
C ARG A 246 -17.13 -16.26 -1.70
N ILE A 247 -18.36 -15.94 -2.04
CA ILE A 247 -19.36 -15.45 -1.08
C ILE A 247 -19.85 -16.61 -0.19
N ALA A 248 -20.13 -17.77 -0.78
CA ALA A 248 -20.53 -18.96 -0.02
C ALA A 248 -19.46 -19.39 0.98
N GLU A 249 -18.17 -19.40 0.58
CA GLU A 249 -17.05 -19.65 1.49
C GLU A 249 -17.01 -18.63 2.64
N ALA A 250 -17.25 -17.33 2.36
CA ALA A 250 -17.24 -16.30 3.41
C ALA A 250 -18.37 -16.53 4.44
N VAL A 251 -19.56 -16.90 3.97
CA VAL A 251 -20.71 -17.22 4.85
C VAL A 251 -20.44 -18.49 5.67
N SER A 252 -19.91 -19.53 5.02
CA SER A 252 -19.55 -20.78 5.70
C SER A 252 -18.46 -20.57 6.76
N ASP A 253 -17.45 -19.75 6.46
CA ASP A 253 -16.38 -19.39 7.41
C ASP A 253 -16.96 -18.73 8.68
N LEU A 254 -17.92 -17.78 8.52
CA LEU A 254 -18.59 -17.11 9.64
C LEU A 254 -19.42 -18.09 10.47
N GLN A 255 -20.22 -18.93 9.83
CA GLN A 255 -21.05 -19.93 10.51
C GLN A 255 -20.22 -20.96 11.27
N SER A 256 -19.07 -21.35 10.72
CA SER A 256 -18.14 -22.27 11.38
C SER A 256 -17.52 -21.64 12.63
N ALA A 257 -17.15 -20.37 12.57
CA ALA A 257 -16.62 -19.63 13.71
C ALA A 257 -17.67 -19.45 14.82
N GLU A 258 -18.94 -19.18 14.48
CA GLU A 258 -20.05 -19.12 15.43
C GLU A 258 -20.28 -20.46 16.17
N LYS A 259 -19.99 -21.59 15.51
CA LYS A 259 -20.08 -22.94 16.09
C LYS A 259 -18.82 -23.36 16.86
N GLY A 260 -17.83 -22.44 17.02
CA GLY A 260 -16.58 -22.71 17.74
C GLY A 260 -15.56 -23.52 16.93
N SER A 261 -15.77 -23.72 15.63
CA SER A 261 -14.78 -24.33 14.74
C SER A 261 -13.87 -23.25 14.14
N TYR A 262 -12.62 -23.24 14.55
CA TYR A 262 -11.63 -22.23 14.15
C TYR A 262 -10.65 -22.70 13.08
N GLU A 263 -10.95 -23.77 12.36
CA GLU A 263 -10.09 -24.31 11.30
C GLU A 263 -10.22 -23.55 9.97
N SER A 264 -11.29 -22.76 9.83
CA SER A 264 -11.52 -21.94 8.64
C SER A 264 -10.55 -20.73 8.58
N SER A 265 -10.40 -20.15 7.39
CA SER A 265 -9.58 -18.95 7.19
C SER A 265 -10.00 -17.75 8.07
N TRP A 266 -11.28 -17.63 8.38
CA TRP A 266 -11.80 -16.62 9.30
C TRP A 266 -11.56 -17.02 10.75
N GLY A 267 -11.81 -18.27 11.12
CA GLY A 267 -11.60 -18.79 12.46
C GLY A 267 -10.16 -18.61 12.94
N LEU A 268 -9.19 -18.94 12.08
CA LEU A 268 -7.76 -18.73 12.37
C LEU A 268 -7.44 -17.25 12.65
N ARG A 269 -8.08 -16.30 11.95
CA ARG A 269 -7.90 -14.86 12.24
C ARG A 269 -8.47 -14.48 13.61
N VAL A 270 -9.65 -14.98 13.96
CA VAL A 270 -10.28 -14.71 15.27
C VAL A 270 -9.35 -15.15 16.40
N ILE A 271 -8.78 -16.36 16.31
CA ILE A 271 -7.82 -16.86 17.30
C ILE A 271 -6.56 -15.98 17.32
N ALA A 272 -6.04 -15.60 16.16
CA ALA A 272 -4.87 -14.73 16.08
C ALA A 272 -5.14 -13.35 16.72
N TRP A 273 -6.34 -12.80 16.56
CA TRP A 273 -6.74 -11.55 17.22
C TRP A 273 -6.89 -11.72 18.73
N GLN A 274 -7.47 -12.84 19.19
CA GLN A 274 -7.56 -13.17 20.61
C GLN A 274 -6.17 -13.28 21.24
N SER A 275 -5.26 -14.03 20.62
CA SER A 275 -3.87 -14.16 21.05
C SER A 275 -3.16 -12.79 21.11
N ALA A 276 -3.32 -11.98 20.05
CA ALA A 276 -2.71 -10.66 19.99
C ALA A 276 -3.26 -9.71 21.06
N TRP A 277 -4.58 -9.78 21.35
CA TRP A 277 -5.20 -8.97 22.40
C TRP A 277 -4.71 -9.35 23.79
N LEU A 278 -4.63 -10.64 24.09
CA LEU A 278 -4.06 -11.12 25.37
C LEU A 278 -2.61 -10.66 25.53
N GLY A 279 -1.79 -10.80 24.46
CA GLY A 279 -0.40 -10.33 24.50
C GLY A 279 -0.26 -8.80 24.65
N PHE A 280 -1.20 -8.04 24.11
CA PHE A 280 -1.26 -6.59 24.36
C PHE A 280 -1.57 -6.27 25.83
N LEU A 281 -2.47 -7.03 26.46
CA LEU A 281 -2.77 -6.83 27.89
C LEU A 281 -1.56 -7.13 28.78
N ASP A 282 -0.70 -8.08 28.39
CA ASP A 282 0.54 -8.41 29.11
C ASP A 282 1.61 -7.32 28.97
N SER A 283 1.68 -6.62 27.82
CA SER A 283 2.64 -5.54 27.58
C SER A 283 2.01 -4.36 26.81
N PRO A 284 1.17 -3.54 27.48
CA PRO A 284 0.30 -2.59 26.79
C PRO A 284 1.02 -1.36 26.22
N VAL A 285 2.20 -1.02 26.69
CA VAL A 285 2.90 0.22 26.28
C VAL A 285 3.80 0.00 25.08
N VAL A 286 4.70 -0.99 25.15
CA VAL A 286 5.75 -1.23 24.14
C VAL A 286 5.57 -2.56 23.38
N GLY A 287 4.61 -3.40 23.79
CA GLY A 287 4.36 -4.71 23.20
C GLY A 287 5.43 -5.75 23.56
N VAL A 288 5.39 -6.89 22.87
CA VAL A 288 6.29 -8.03 23.14
C VAL A 288 7.40 -8.18 22.07
N GLY A 289 7.43 -7.35 21.06
CA GLY A 289 8.31 -7.48 19.91
C GLY A 289 7.86 -8.55 18.90
N THR A 290 8.46 -8.55 17.72
CA THR A 290 8.13 -9.52 16.66
C THR A 290 8.53 -10.94 17.09
N ASP A 291 9.75 -11.12 17.62
CA ASP A 291 10.24 -12.43 18.05
C ASP A 291 9.51 -12.92 19.31
N GLY A 292 9.10 -11.99 20.19
CA GLY A 292 8.35 -12.29 21.41
C GLY A 292 6.94 -12.80 21.13
N PHE A 293 6.33 -12.43 20.02
CA PHE A 293 4.97 -12.86 19.69
C PHE A 293 4.86 -14.38 19.44
N ASP A 294 5.88 -14.99 18.82
CA ASP A 294 5.88 -16.45 18.62
C ASP A 294 6.04 -17.22 19.97
N ALA A 295 6.94 -16.75 20.82
CA ALA A 295 7.08 -17.31 22.18
C ALA A 295 5.80 -17.14 23.02
N LEU A 296 5.14 -16.00 22.88
CA LEU A 296 3.86 -15.71 23.53
C LEU A 296 2.77 -16.70 23.11
N LYS A 297 2.59 -16.97 21.81
CA LYS A 297 1.61 -17.95 21.30
C LYS A 297 1.84 -19.33 21.92
N ILE A 298 3.09 -19.78 22.01
CA ILE A 298 3.44 -21.07 22.65
C ILE A 298 3.03 -21.07 24.12
N SER A 299 3.31 -20.00 24.88
CA SER A 299 2.95 -19.90 26.29
C SER A 299 1.43 -19.86 26.50
N GLN A 300 0.71 -19.17 25.63
CA GLN A 300 -0.75 -19.07 25.67
C GLN A 300 -1.42 -20.42 25.43
N VAL A 301 -0.89 -21.24 24.49
CA VAL A 301 -1.37 -22.60 24.26
C VAL A 301 -1.10 -23.50 25.47
N ARG A 302 0.10 -23.41 26.06
CA ARG A 302 0.46 -24.17 27.27
C ARG A 302 -0.44 -23.85 28.46
N ASN A 303 -0.88 -22.61 28.56
CA ASN A 303 -1.77 -22.13 29.63
C ASN A 303 -3.25 -22.25 29.26
N GLU A 304 -3.58 -22.94 28.16
CA GLU A 304 -4.96 -23.16 27.68
C GLU A 304 -5.77 -21.87 27.42
N LEU A 305 -5.09 -20.74 27.19
CA LEU A 305 -5.72 -19.45 26.91
C LEU A 305 -6.21 -19.33 25.47
N VAL A 306 -5.55 -20.02 24.54
CA VAL A 306 -5.92 -20.07 23.11
C VAL A 306 -5.76 -21.50 22.59
N PRO A 307 -6.55 -21.91 21.58
CA PRO A 307 -6.43 -23.22 20.96
C PRO A 307 -5.06 -23.45 20.31
N ALA A 308 -4.59 -24.71 20.27
CA ALA A 308 -3.33 -25.09 19.64
C ALA A 308 -3.23 -24.76 18.14
N SER A 309 -4.37 -24.55 17.46
CA SER A 309 -4.44 -24.11 16.07
C SER A 309 -3.79 -22.74 15.82
N ILE A 310 -3.54 -21.91 16.86
CA ILE A 310 -2.74 -20.67 16.76
C ILE A 310 -1.30 -20.93 16.31
N LEU A 311 -0.77 -22.12 16.59
CA LEU A 311 0.60 -22.51 16.18
C LEU A 311 0.68 -23.00 14.73
N ASN A 312 -0.43 -22.91 13.96
CA ASN A 312 -0.40 -23.20 12.53
C ASN A 312 0.66 -22.32 11.82
N PRO A 313 1.57 -22.90 11.02
CA PRO A 313 2.62 -22.16 10.33
C PRO A 313 2.13 -20.99 9.44
N VAL A 314 0.86 -20.99 9.05
CA VAL A 314 0.23 -19.88 8.30
C VAL A 314 0.05 -18.63 9.18
N LEU A 315 -0.04 -18.79 10.50
CA LEU A 315 -0.28 -17.70 11.46
C LEU A 315 1.03 -17.10 11.99
N THR A 316 1.90 -16.64 11.10
CA THR A 316 3.14 -15.92 11.47
C THR A 316 2.84 -14.53 12.06
N HIS A 317 1.64 -14.00 11.81
CA HIS A 317 1.18 -12.67 12.26
C HIS A 317 -0.33 -12.69 12.53
N SER A 318 -0.85 -11.61 13.12
CA SER A 318 -2.26 -11.53 13.55
C SER A 318 -3.29 -11.38 12.42
N HIS A 319 -2.88 -11.29 11.14
CA HIS A 319 -3.76 -10.96 9.99
C HIS A 319 -4.65 -9.73 10.20
N ASN A 320 -4.19 -8.78 11.00
CA ASN A 320 -4.80 -7.48 11.26
C ASN A 320 -3.70 -6.54 11.73
N GLN A 321 -3.40 -5.52 10.93
CA GLN A 321 -2.29 -4.60 11.21
C GLN A 321 -2.45 -3.85 12.53
N TYR A 322 -3.68 -3.57 12.94
CA TYR A 322 -3.95 -2.88 14.20
C TYR A 322 -3.62 -3.79 15.39
N MET A 323 -4.11 -5.03 15.36
CA MET A 323 -3.79 -6.03 16.39
C MET A 323 -2.31 -6.38 16.40
N GLN A 324 -1.68 -6.47 15.22
CA GLN A 324 -0.24 -6.70 15.10
C GLN A 324 0.57 -5.60 15.78
N ASN A 325 0.22 -4.31 15.54
CA ASN A 325 0.92 -3.21 16.20
C ASN A 325 0.66 -3.17 17.71
N LEU A 326 -0.55 -3.53 18.16
CA LEU A 326 -0.85 -3.61 19.59
C LEU A 326 0.00 -4.67 20.29
N VAL A 327 0.07 -5.90 19.75
CA VAL A 327 0.84 -6.97 20.41
C VAL A 327 2.34 -6.78 20.28
N VAL A 328 2.84 -6.39 19.10
CA VAL A 328 4.28 -6.30 18.84
C VAL A 328 4.89 -5.00 19.39
N ARG A 329 4.15 -3.88 19.29
CA ARG A 329 4.68 -2.52 19.52
C ARG A 329 3.87 -1.73 20.55
N GLY A 330 2.88 -2.34 21.19
CA GLY A 330 2.01 -1.76 22.19
C GLY A 330 1.17 -0.58 21.70
N SER A 331 0.65 0.20 22.64
CA SER A 331 -0.15 1.40 22.34
C SER A 331 0.67 2.47 21.60
N ILE A 332 1.97 2.60 21.86
CA ILE A 332 2.85 3.53 21.13
C ILE A 332 2.90 3.14 19.65
N GLY A 333 3.05 1.85 19.32
CA GLY A 333 3.03 1.34 17.96
C GLY A 333 1.70 1.53 17.26
N PHE A 334 0.60 1.34 17.99
CA PHE A 334 -0.74 1.59 17.46
C PHE A 334 -0.94 3.08 17.13
N ILE A 335 -0.56 4.00 18.02
CA ILE A 335 -0.64 5.45 17.77
C ILE A 335 0.24 5.84 16.57
N ALA A 336 1.47 5.30 16.48
CA ALA A 336 2.34 5.56 15.34
C ALA A 336 1.74 5.08 14.01
N LEU A 337 1.05 3.93 14.00
CA LEU A 337 0.31 3.43 12.83
C LEU A 337 -0.86 4.36 12.45
N VAL A 338 -1.62 4.83 13.45
CA VAL A 338 -2.74 5.77 13.22
C VAL A 338 -2.21 7.08 12.63
N ILE A 339 -1.07 7.58 13.09
CA ILE A 339 -0.42 8.76 12.50
C ILE A 339 0.08 8.46 11.08
N PHE A 340 0.68 7.29 10.85
CA PHE A 340 1.20 6.88 9.54
C PHE A 340 0.13 6.80 8.45
N LEU A 341 -1.08 6.34 8.80
CA LEU A 341 -2.24 6.27 7.93
C LEU A 341 -3.03 7.58 7.90
N GLY A 342 -3.28 8.15 9.06
CA GLY A 342 -4.20 9.27 9.25
C GLY A 342 -3.63 10.62 8.81
N LEU A 343 -2.34 10.87 9.04
CA LEU A 343 -1.74 12.16 8.69
C LEU A 343 -1.72 12.40 7.18
N PRO A 344 -1.29 11.46 6.30
CA PRO A 344 -1.40 11.64 4.86
C PRO A 344 -2.83 11.86 4.39
N LEU A 345 -3.79 11.10 4.93
CA LEU A 345 -5.21 11.21 4.63
C LEU A 345 -5.73 12.60 4.99
N TYR A 346 -5.47 13.07 6.21
CA TYR A 346 -5.87 14.40 6.70
C TYR A 346 -5.29 15.53 5.83
N LEU A 347 -3.98 15.47 5.58
CA LEU A 347 -3.31 16.48 4.77
C LEU A 347 -3.84 16.51 3.33
N ALA A 348 -4.06 15.35 2.70
CA ALA A 348 -4.59 15.27 1.35
C ALA A 348 -6.06 15.76 1.26
N ALA A 349 -6.89 15.43 2.24
CA ALA A 349 -8.26 15.88 2.30
C ALA A 349 -8.37 17.41 2.36
N ASN A 350 -7.45 18.05 3.10
CA ASN A 350 -7.47 19.51 3.29
C ASN A 350 -6.70 20.27 2.19
N ASN A 351 -5.63 19.72 1.64
CA ASN A 351 -4.77 20.46 0.69
C ASN A 351 -5.02 20.10 -0.77
N ILE A 352 -5.57 18.90 -1.06
CA ILE A 352 -5.81 18.42 -2.43
C ILE A 352 -7.31 18.31 -2.70
N SER A 353 -7.93 17.25 -2.19
CA SER A 353 -9.38 17.00 -2.26
C SER A 353 -9.73 15.77 -1.42
N ARG A 354 -10.92 15.74 -0.83
CA ARG A 354 -11.44 14.61 -0.05
C ARG A 354 -11.58 13.30 -0.84
N ILE A 355 -11.59 13.35 -2.17
CA ILE A 355 -11.64 12.18 -3.06
C ILE A 355 -10.39 12.09 -3.96
N SER A 356 -9.29 12.73 -3.56
CA SER A 356 -8.00 12.59 -4.26
C SER A 356 -7.36 11.22 -3.99
N ALA A 357 -6.46 10.80 -4.86
CA ALA A 357 -5.66 9.59 -4.63
C ALA A 357 -4.90 9.65 -3.29
N GLY A 358 -4.50 10.86 -2.84
CA GLY A 358 -3.86 11.07 -1.53
C GLY A 358 -4.76 10.74 -0.34
N VAL A 359 -6.09 10.70 -0.51
CA VAL A 359 -7.07 10.21 0.48
C VAL A 359 -7.38 8.74 0.23
N LEU A 360 -7.63 8.36 -1.04
CA LEU A 360 -8.11 7.02 -1.36
C LEU A 360 -7.05 5.92 -1.11
N VAL A 361 -5.76 6.21 -1.32
CA VAL A 361 -4.68 5.25 -1.04
C VAL A 361 -4.58 4.95 0.46
N PRO A 362 -4.41 5.93 1.38
CA PRO A 362 -4.41 5.65 2.81
C PRO A 362 -5.71 4.98 3.31
N LEU A 363 -6.86 5.38 2.78
CA LEU A 363 -8.13 4.76 3.12
C LEU A 363 -8.18 3.28 2.70
N ALA A 364 -7.69 2.94 1.50
CA ALA A 364 -7.58 1.56 1.04
C ALA A 364 -6.73 0.71 1.98
N PHE A 365 -5.57 1.25 2.38
CA PHE A 365 -4.68 0.55 3.30
C PHE A 365 -5.24 0.46 4.72
N ALA A 366 -5.95 1.48 5.20
CA ALA A 366 -6.63 1.41 6.49
C ALA A 366 -7.68 0.29 6.53
N ILE A 367 -8.45 0.09 5.44
CA ILE A 367 -9.43 -0.98 5.34
C ILE A 367 -8.74 -2.34 5.18
N ASN A 368 -7.73 -2.45 4.30
CA ASN A 368 -6.96 -3.68 4.12
C ASN A 368 -6.29 -4.14 5.42
N SER A 369 -5.85 -3.20 6.26
CA SER A 369 -5.25 -3.43 7.58
C SER A 369 -6.20 -4.13 8.58
N LEU A 370 -7.50 -4.17 8.34
CA LEU A 370 -8.46 -4.93 9.15
C LEU A 370 -8.39 -6.44 8.91
N SER A 371 -7.89 -6.88 7.76
CA SER A 371 -7.89 -8.29 7.35
C SER A 371 -6.51 -8.84 6.98
N ASP A 372 -5.46 -8.00 7.03
CA ASP A 372 -4.08 -8.35 6.71
C ASP A 372 -3.09 -7.40 7.40
N VAL A 373 -1.79 -7.64 7.22
CA VAL A 373 -0.69 -6.83 7.77
C VAL A 373 0.17 -6.20 6.66
N PRO A 374 -0.38 -5.28 5.85
CA PRO A 374 0.29 -4.74 4.67
C PRO A 374 1.66 -4.11 4.95
N PHE A 375 1.86 -3.53 6.14
CA PHE A 375 3.08 -2.81 6.48
C PHE A 375 4.18 -3.69 7.11
N GLU A 376 3.92 -4.97 7.31
CA GLU A 376 4.94 -5.96 7.61
C GLU A 376 5.61 -6.50 6.33
N HIS A 377 5.06 -6.16 5.15
CA HIS A 377 5.56 -6.56 3.83
C HIS A 377 6.22 -5.38 3.10
N GLN A 378 7.56 -5.45 2.90
CA GLN A 378 8.33 -4.36 2.29
C GLN A 378 7.80 -3.89 0.93
N GLY A 379 7.39 -4.82 0.05
CA GLY A 379 6.88 -4.45 -1.27
C GLY A 379 5.64 -3.56 -1.20
N VAL A 380 4.70 -3.92 -0.34
CA VAL A 380 3.46 -3.15 -0.13
C VAL A 380 3.75 -1.81 0.56
N LEU A 381 4.65 -1.82 1.55
CA LEU A 381 5.10 -0.61 2.23
C LEU A 381 5.73 0.38 1.24
N TYR A 382 6.60 -0.08 0.32
CA TYR A 382 7.18 0.75 -0.71
C TYR A 382 6.11 1.33 -1.65
N LEU A 383 5.19 0.50 -2.11
CA LEU A 383 4.12 0.97 -2.99
C LEU A 383 3.27 2.06 -2.30
N TYR A 384 2.86 1.83 -1.05
CA TYR A 384 2.11 2.81 -0.27
C TYR A 384 2.86 4.13 -0.12
N THR A 385 4.08 4.07 0.41
CA THR A 385 4.84 5.28 0.76
C THR A 385 5.29 6.06 -0.47
N LEU A 386 5.75 5.38 -1.52
CA LEU A 386 6.16 6.03 -2.77
C LEU A 386 4.96 6.58 -3.55
N SER A 387 3.79 5.95 -3.45
CA SER A 387 2.55 6.52 -4.00
C SER A 387 2.22 7.87 -3.35
N LEU A 388 2.31 7.96 -2.03
CA LEU A 388 2.08 9.21 -1.31
C LEU A 388 3.09 10.30 -1.69
N VAL A 389 4.38 9.96 -1.72
CA VAL A 389 5.44 10.88 -2.14
C VAL A 389 5.19 11.39 -3.57
N PHE A 390 4.85 10.50 -4.50
CA PHE A 390 4.59 10.86 -5.89
C PHE A 390 3.34 11.73 -6.07
N ILE A 391 2.24 11.39 -5.41
CA ILE A 391 1.00 12.19 -5.44
C ILE A 391 1.27 13.60 -4.92
N TRP A 392 2.03 13.71 -3.83
CA TRP A 392 2.37 15.01 -3.23
C TRP A 392 3.28 15.82 -4.14
N PHE A 393 4.30 15.21 -4.70
CA PHE A 393 5.18 15.83 -5.68
C PHE A 393 4.40 16.36 -6.90
N ALA A 394 3.48 15.56 -7.45
CA ALA A 394 2.63 15.97 -8.56
C ALA A 394 1.69 17.14 -8.20
N HIS A 395 1.16 17.14 -6.96
CA HIS A 395 0.32 18.23 -6.48
C HIS A 395 1.08 19.55 -6.35
N GLU A 396 2.28 19.53 -5.77
CA GLU A 396 3.14 20.71 -5.62
C GLU A 396 3.58 21.29 -6.95
N SER A 397 4.03 20.43 -7.88
CA SER A 397 4.43 20.86 -9.22
C SER A 397 3.32 21.58 -9.97
N LYS A 398 2.05 21.12 -9.78
CA LYS A 398 0.88 21.78 -10.36
C LYS A 398 0.59 23.16 -9.75
N LYS A 399 0.91 23.36 -8.47
CA LYS A 399 0.80 24.68 -7.84
C LYS A 399 1.83 25.63 -8.40
N ASP A 400 3.08 25.19 -8.55
CA ASP A 400 4.18 26.01 -9.08
C ASP A 400 3.87 26.54 -10.49
N THR A 401 3.31 25.71 -11.38
CA THR A 401 2.92 26.12 -12.74
C THR A 401 1.71 27.06 -12.81
N ARG A 402 0.95 27.23 -11.74
CA ARG A 402 -0.18 28.18 -11.69
C ARG A 402 0.19 29.54 -11.11
N THR A 403 1.31 29.61 -10.41
CA THR A 403 1.83 30.84 -9.77
C THR A 403 2.95 31.50 -10.57
N SER A 404 3.52 30.82 -11.57
CA SER A 404 4.42 31.35 -12.59
C SER A 404 3.66 31.85 -13.80
#